data_5990ff5ec2820c3e096e3e65c769b19c
#
_entry.id   5990ff5ec2820c3e096e3e65c769b19c
#
_cell.length_a   1.000
_cell.length_b   1.000
_cell.length_c   1.000
_cell.angle_alpha   90.00
_cell.angle_beta   90.00
_cell.angle_gamma   90.00
#
_symmetry.space_group_name_H-M   'P 1'
#
loop_
_entity.id
_entity.type
_entity.pdbx_description
1 polymer ?
#
loop_
_entity_poly.entity_id
_entity_poly.type
_entity_poly.pdbx_seq_one_letter_code
_entity_poly.pdbx_strand_id
1 'polypeptide(L)'
;MIQLKYFFYLSFFIFIGCKQNTANKNDPDQQEWISLFNGKDLSGWDIKFANQNLNVNYKNTVRVQDSMLRIGYDEYETFDNAYAHIYYDQPFSYYKLKFDYRFYGDQVKGAESWNIRNSGIMLHSQSAESNSHGQFFPVSIEIQFLGGLGTVDRPTGNVCTPGTAVEMFGAVDYSHCIDSSAKTYHGDQWVHGEVLVLGGESISHYIENELVLKYKNPQIGGGFISKSRGEQDWSSMGVDNKEYWEAKEGEVLKEGFIALQAESHPIDFKNIQLLNLSGCMDRKAKNYKTYFLIPDSSKCIY
;
A
#
# COMPACT_ATOMS: atom_id res chain seq x y z
N MET A 1 -72.45 -27.47 -30.13
CA MET A 1 -71.17 -27.42 -30.87
C MET A 1 -70.47 -26.12 -30.52
N ILE A 2 -69.48 -26.18 -29.63
CA ILE A 2 -68.66 -25.03 -29.18
C ILE A 2 -67.33 -25.15 -29.89
N GLN A 3 -67.02 -24.19 -30.76
CA GLN A 3 -65.67 -24.12 -31.39
C GLN A 3 -64.68 -23.42 -30.48
N LEU A 4 -63.68 -24.12 -30.16
CA LEU A 4 -62.49 -23.62 -29.34
C LEU A 4 -61.50 -23.00 -30.33
N LYS A 5 -61.28 -21.67 -30.28
CA LYS A 5 -60.24 -20.97 -31.05
C LYS A 5 -58.95 -20.99 -30.26
N TYR A 6 -57.92 -21.67 -30.78
CA TYR A 6 -56.58 -21.63 -30.26
C TYR A 6 -55.87 -20.34 -30.71
N PHE A 7 -55.45 -19.50 -29.75
CA PHE A 7 -54.56 -18.38 -29.96
C PHE A 7 -53.14 -18.84 -29.77
N PHE A 8 -52.34 -18.86 -30.84
CA PHE A 8 -50.90 -19.07 -30.77
C PHE A 8 -50.22 -17.75 -30.40
N TYR A 9 -49.61 -17.67 -29.21
CA TYR A 9 -48.69 -16.59 -28.83
C TYR A 9 -47.29 -16.92 -29.35
N LEU A 10 -46.85 -16.17 -30.35
CA LEU A 10 -45.47 -16.23 -30.85
C LEU A 10 -44.59 -15.36 -29.95
N SER A 11 -43.85 -15.98 -29.01
CA SER A 11 -42.90 -15.27 -28.16
C SER A 11 -41.64 -14.97 -28.96
N PHE A 12 -41.45 -13.73 -29.27
CA PHE A 12 -40.20 -13.23 -29.89
C PHE A 12 -39.14 -13.08 -28.81
N PHE A 13 -38.20 -14.02 -28.72
CA PHE A 13 -36.99 -13.88 -27.89
C PHE A 13 -36.01 -12.93 -28.58
N ILE A 14 -35.91 -11.70 -28.08
CA ILE A 14 -34.85 -10.78 -28.47
C ILE A 14 -33.56 -11.20 -27.74
N PHE A 15 -32.63 -11.85 -28.45
CA PHE A 15 -31.30 -12.05 -27.97
C PHE A 15 -30.53 -10.71 -27.96
N ILE A 16 -30.43 -10.05 -26.82
CA ILE A 16 -29.53 -8.95 -26.63
C ILE A 16 -28.14 -9.57 -26.52
N GLY A 17 -27.42 -9.62 -27.63
CA GLY A 17 -25.99 -9.99 -27.65
C GLY A 17 -25.20 -8.93 -26.90
N CYS A 18 -24.74 -9.23 -25.67
CA CYS A 18 -23.67 -8.51 -25.03
C CYS A 18 -22.43 -8.62 -25.93
N LYS A 19 -22.10 -7.54 -26.65
CA LYS A 19 -20.75 -7.41 -27.22
C LYS A 19 -19.76 -7.40 -26.06
N GLN A 20 -19.06 -8.50 -25.83
CA GLN A 20 -17.83 -8.50 -25.07
C GLN A 20 -16.86 -7.57 -25.82
N ASN A 21 -16.58 -6.39 -25.26
CA ASN A 21 -15.48 -5.57 -25.69
C ASN A 21 -14.20 -6.37 -25.39
N THR A 22 -13.68 -7.08 -26.37
CA THR A 22 -12.31 -7.61 -26.31
C THR A 22 -11.40 -6.39 -26.32
N ALA A 23 -10.87 -6.04 -25.15
CA ALA A 23 -9.90 -4.98 -25.02
C ALA A 23 -8.75 -5.24 -26.02
N ASN A 24 -8.51 -4.29 -26.89
CA ASN A 24 -7.43 -4.39 -27.87
C ASN A 24 -6.09 -4.22 -27.13
N LYS A 25 -5.36 -5.31 -26.94
CA LYS A 25 -4.07 -5.32 -26.20
C LYS A 25 -3.05 -4.29 -26.72
N ASN A 26 -3.26 -3.73 -27.89
CA ASN A 26 -2.38 -2.75 -28.53
C ASN A 26 -2.92 -1.32 -28.47
N ASP A 27 -3.98 -1.05 -27.68
CA ASP A 27 -4.46 0.30 -27.48
C ASP A 27 -3.45 1.08 -26.60
N PRO A 28 -2.79 2.13 -27.12
CA PRO A 28 -1.82 2.90 -26.36
C PRO A 28 -2.44 3.69 -25.20
N ASP A 29 -3.74 3.95 -25.22
CA ASP A 29 -4.45 4.69 -24.19
C ASP A 29 -4.99 3.77 -23.08
N GLN A 30 -5.01 2.46 -23.32
CA GLN A 30 -5.46 1.50 -22.33
C GLN A 30 -4.45 1.35 -21.19
N GLN A 31 -4.87 1.67 -19.98
CA GLN A 31 -4.09 1.45 -18.77
C GLN A 31 -4.00 -0.04 -18.42
N GLU A 32 -2.78 -0.51 -18.17
CA GLU A 32 -2.50 -1.90 -17.81
C GLU A 32 -2.22 -2.01 -16.31
N TRP A 33 -3.29 -2.20 -15.53
CA TRP A 33 -3.18 -2.42 -14.10
C TRP A 33 -2.68 -3.83 -13.78
N ILE A 34 -1.67 -3.91 -12.92
CA ILE A 34 -1.09 -5.15 -12.42
C ILE A 34 -1.77 -5.47 -11.09
N SER A 35 -2.34 -6.67 -10.95
CA SER A 35 -2.82 -7.14 -9.65
C SER A 35 -1.63 -7.61 -8.82
N LEU A 36 -1.28 -6.89 -7.76
CA LEU A 36 -0.18 -7.28 -6.86
C LEU A 36 -0.58 -8.45 -5.97
N PHE A 37 -1.88 -8.60 -5.69
CA PHE A 37 -2.41 -9.73 -4.93
C PHE A 37 -3.38 -10.54 -5.78
N ASN A 38 -3.12 -11.85 -5.88
CA ASN A 38 -3.86 -12.76 -6.77
C ASN A 38 -5.16 -13.30 -6.16
N GLY A 39 -5.43 -13.04 -4.87
CA GLY A 39 -6.59 -13.53 -4.13
C GLY A 39 -6.56 -15.02 -3.77
N LYS A 40 -5.44 -15.73 -3.98
CA LYS A 40 -5.32 -17.19 -3.78
C LYS A 40 -4.23 -17.55 -2.79
N ASP A 41 -3.08 -16.93 -2.91
CA ASP A 41 -1.89 -17.21 -2.11
C ASP A 41 -1.01 -15.95 -1.99
N LEU A 42 0.11 -16.07 -1.29
CA LEU A 42 1.07 -15.00 -1.07
C LEU A 42 2.22 -15.02 -2.09
N SER A 43 2.04 -15.61 -3.26
CA SER A 43 3.06 -15.59 -4.31
C SER A 43 3.40 -14.16 -4.70
N GLY A 44 4.69 -13.83 -4.75
CA GLY A 44 5.20 -12.49 -5.01
C GLY A 44 5.23 -11.57 -3.77
N TRP A 45 5.05 -12.15 -2.57
CA TRP A 45 5.11 -11.42 -1.31
C TRP A 45 6.08 -12.07 -0.33
N ASP A 46 7.00 -11.29 0.23
CA ASP A 46 7.88 -11.68 1.31
C ASP A 46 7.34 -11.19 2.66
N ILE A 47 7.56 -11.98 3.72
CA ILE A 47 7.11 -11.65 5.07
C ILE A 47 8.32 -11.42 5.97
N LYS A 48 8.38 -10.28 6.64
CA LYS A 48 9.42 -9.99 7.63
C LYS A 48 8.80 -9.53 8.94
N PHE A 49 8.95 -10.36 9.96
CA PHE A 49 8.66 -10.02 11.35
C PHE A 49 9.93 -9.54 12.06
N ALA A 50 9.78 -8.59 12.98
CA ALA A 50 10.81 -8.30 13.96
C ALA A 50 11.19 -9.59 14.72
N ASN A 51 12.48 -9.81 14.92
CA ASN A 51 13.04 -10.98 15.61
C ASN A 51 12.75 -12.34 14.95
N GLN A 52 12.33 -12.37 13.68
CA GLN A 52 12.14 -13.60 12.91
C GLN A 52 13.00 -13.57 11.64
N ASN A 53 13.30 -14.74 11.11
CA ASN A 53 13.93 -14.87 9.80
C ASN A 53 12.96 -14.44 8.69
N LEU A 54 13.52 -14.09 7.53
CA LEU A 54 12.73 -13.78 6.33
C LEU A 54 11.80 -14.94 5.98
N ASN A 55 10.57 -14.62 5.59
CA ASN A 55 9.52 -15.57 5.17
C ASN A 55 9.02 -16.54 6.26
N VAL A 56 9.30 -16.22 7.53
CA VAL A 56 8.62 -16.90 8.64
C VAL A 56 7.29 -16.20 8.91
N ASN A 57 6.18 -16.86 8.58
CA ASN A 57 4.85 -16.40 8.92
C ASN A 57 4.55 -16.75 10.39
N TYR A 58 5.04 -15.91 11.30
CA TYR A 58 4.95 -16.16 12.73
C TYR A 58 3.50 -16.23 13.20
N LYS A 59 3.15 -17.27 13.95
CA LYS A 59 1.78 -17.52 14.46
C LYS A 59 0.71 -17.36 13.39
N ASN A 60 0.99 -17.79 12.17
CA ASN A 60 0.04 -17.77 11.06
C ASN A 60 -0.71 -16.42 10.90
N THR A 61 0.01 -15.32 11.15
CA THR A 61 -0.54 -13.95 11.16
C THR A 61 -1.08 -13.53 9.80
N VAL A 62 -0.36 -13.88 8.73
CA VAL A 62 -0.70 -13.48 7.37
C VAL A 62 -1.34 -14.65 6.63
N ARG A 63 -2.57 -14.46 6.18
CA ARG A 63 -3.37 -15.53 5.53
C ARG A 63 -4.07 -15.01 4.29
N VAL A 64 -4.44 -15.92 3.42
CA VAL A 64 -5.42 -15.64 2.36
C VAL A 64 -6.74 -16.28 2.75
N GLN A 65 -7.76 -15.48 2.91
CA GLN A 65 -9.10 -15.93 3.27
C GLN A 65 -10.15 -15.14 2.47
N ASP A 66 -11.11 -15.82 1.88
CA ASP A 66 -12.19 -15.21 1.07
C ASP A 66 -11.67 -14.25 -0.01
N SER A 67 -10.57 -14.63 -0.68
CA SER A 67 -9.85 -13.83 -1.66
C SER A 67 -9.31 -12.49 -1.13
N MET A 68 -9.12 -12.37 0.19
CA MET A 68 -8.51 -11.22 0.87
C MET A 68 -7.16 -11.63 1.46
N LEU A 69 -6.21 -10.71 1.47
CA LEU A 69 -5.02 -10.82 2.31
C LEU A 69 -5.45 -10.37 3.72
N ARG A 70 -5.43 -11.32 4.63
CA ARG A 70 -5.84 -11.12 6.02
C ARG A 70 -4.65 -11.11 6.95
N ILE A 71 -4.54 -10.08 7.75
CA ILE A 71 -3.66 -10.00 8.90
C ILE A 71 -4.50 -10.21 10.15
N GLY A 72 -4.22 -11.29 10.90
CA GLY A 72 -5.01 -11.66 12.08
C GLY A 72 -4.13 -12.23 13.18
N TYR A 73 -4.62 -12.15 14.40
CA TYR A 73 -3.86 -12.47 15.61
C TYR A 73 -4.52 -13.57 16.45
N ASP A 74 -5.24 -14.49 15.81
CA ASP A 74 -6.03 -15.54 16.47
C ASP A 74 -5.17 -16.50 17.33
N GLU A 75 -3.89 -16.68 16.96
CA GLU A 75 -2.96 -17.56 17.68
C GLU A 75 -2.09 -16.83 18.72
N TYR A 76 -2.44 -15.57 19.03
CA TYR A 76 -1.69 -14.74 19.97
C TYR A 76 -2.38 -14.69 21.33
N GLU A 77 -1.64 -14.98 22.40
CA GLU A 77 -2.03 -14.67 23.76
C GLU A 77 -1.71 -13.20 24.09
N THR A 78 -0.54 -12.74 23.64
CA THR A 78 -0.05 -11.35 23.77
C THR A 78 0.68 -10.96 22.49
N PHE A 79 0.77 -9.66 22.18
CA PHE A 79 1.39 -9.14 20.97
C PHE A 79 2.91 -9.32 20.97
N ASP A 80 3.56 -9.13 22.10
CA ASP A 80 5.01 -9.28 22.31
C ASP A 80 5.87 -8.56 21.25
N ASN A 81 5.45 -7.37 20.82
CA ASN A 81 6.10 -6.59 19.76
C ASN A 81 6.29 -7.33 18.44
N ALA A 82 5.37 -8.22 18.09
CA ALA A 82 5.41 -8.99 16.85
C ALA A 82 5.00 -8.13 15.63
N TYR A 83 5.66 -6.98 15.46
CA TYR A 83 5.50 -6.13 14.28
C TYR A 83 5.99 -6.85 13.03
N ALA A 84 5.27 -6.69 11.93
CA ALA A 84 5.66 -7.29 10.66
C ALA A 84 5.26 -6.43 9.47
N HIS A 85 5.94 -6.70 8.36
CA HIS A 85 5.60 -6.12 7.06
C HIS A 85 5.59 -7.20 5.98
N ILE A 86 4.63 -7.10 5.07
CA ILE A 86 4.44 -8.02 3.96
C ILE A 86 4.79 -7.27 2.69
N TYR A 87 5.93 -7.58 2.09
CA TYR A 87 6.56 -6.87 1.00
C TYR A 87 6.20 -7.48 -0.34
N TYR A 88 5.79 -6.65 -1.29
CA TYR A 88 5.79 -7.08 -2.68
C TYR A 88 7.23 -7.21 -3.18
N ASP A 89 7.55 -8.27 -3.91
CA ASP A 89 8.93 -8.72 -4.25
C ASP A 89 9.67 -7.84 -5.26
N GLN A 90 9.06 -6.76 -5.74
CA GLN A 90 9.64 -5.84 -6.72
C GLN A 90 9.56 -4.39 -6.26
N PRO A 91 10.62 -3.58 -6.50
CA PRO A 91 10.60 -2.15 -6.24
C PRO A 91 9.90 -1.39 -7.38
N PHE A 92 9.35 -0.21 -7.04
CA PHE A 92 8.72 0.70 -7.98
C PHE A 92 9.13 2.15 -7.70
N SER A 93 9.09 2.99 -8.74
CA SER A 93 9.46 4.40 -8.69
C SER A 93 8.28 5.32 -9.03
N TYR A 94 7.76 5.22 -10.26
CA TYR A 94 6.63 6.02 -10.74
C TYR A 94 5.41 5.11 -10.93
N TYR A 95 4.39 5.28 -10.09
CA TYR A 95 3.21 4.41 -10.15
C TYR A 95 1.97 5.04 -9.52
N LYS A 96 0.81 4.47 -9.86
CA LYS A 96 -0.40 4.57 -9.04
C LYS A 96 -0.63 3.22 -8.37
N LEU A 97 -0.95 3.25 -7.08
CA LEU A 97 -1.39 2.07 -6.33
C LEU A 97 -2.80 2.32 -5.83
N LYS A 98 -3.69 1.37 -5.98
CA LYS A 98 -5.02 1.38 -5.37
C LYS A 98 -5.26 0.10 -4.60
N PHE A 99 -6.05 0.21 -3.54
CA PHE A 99 -6.30 -0.87 -2.61
C PHE A 99 -7.58 -0.59 -1.82
N ASP A 100 -8.18 -1.65 -1.28
CA ASP A 100 -9.23 -1.54 -0.27
C ASP A 100 -8.72 -2.17 1.01
N TYR A 101 -8.98 -1.54 2.16
CA TYR A 101 -8.66 -2.09 3.48
C TYR A 101 -9.86 -2.02 4.41
N ARG A 102 -9.84 -2.88 5.45
CA ARG A 102 -10.86 -2.92 6.49
C ARG A 102 -10.28 -3.43 7.79
N PHE A 103 -10.38 -2.63 8.86
CA PHE A 103 -10.15 -3.15 10.20
C PHE A 103 -11.31 -4.05 10.63
N TYR A 104 -11.02 -5.09 11.40
CA TYR A 104 -12.04 -5.96 11.97
C TYR A 104 -11.61 -6.47 13.36
N GLY A 105 -12.59 -6.93 14.15
CA GLY A 105 -12.33 -7.49 15.46
C GLY A 105 -11.66 -6.55 16.45
N ASP A 106 -10.95 -7.13 17.41
CA ASP A 106 -10.30 -6.43 18.52
C ASP A 106 -8.78 -6.51 18.40
N GLN A 107 -8.09 -5.53 18.96
CA GLN A 107 -6.64 -5.54 19.08
C GLN A 107 -6.17 -6.69 19.98
N VAL A 108 -5.06 -7.34 19.61
CA VAL A 108 -4.43 -8.35 20.47
C VAL A 108 -3.95 -7.73 21.78
N LYS A 109 -4.08 -8.47 22.89
CA LYS A 109 -3.65 -8.02 24.22
C LYS A 109 -2.15 -7.72 24.28
N GLY A 110 -1.75 -6.81 25.16
CA GLY A 110 -0.35 -6.47 25.39
C GLY A 110 0.27 -5.56 24.33
N ALA A 111 -0.51 -5.11 23.35
CA ALA A 111 -0.06 -4.09 22.40
C ALA A 111 -0.34 -2.68 22.95
N GLU A 112 0.39 -1.70 22.41
CA GLU A 112 0.25 -0.30 22.76
C GLU A 112 -1.11 0.26 22.30
N SER A 113 -1.65 1.23 23.04
CA SER A 113 -2.96 1.81 22.73
C SER A 113 -2.99 2.58 21.41
N TRP A 114 -1.88 3.12 20.96
CA TRP A 114 -1.77 3.82 19.68
C TRP A 114 -1.85 2.87 18.48
N ASN A 115 -1.62 1.56 18.67
CA ASN A 115 -1.78 0.53 17.65
C ASN A 115 -3.25 0.12 17.41
N ILE A 116 -4.20 0.62 18.20
CA ILE A 116 -5.62 0.27 18.02
C ILE A 116 -6.10 0.83 16.68
N ARG A 117 -6.62 -0.06 15.81
CA ARG A 117 -7.06 0.28 14.46
C ARG A 117 -6.02 1.15 13.74
N ASN A 118 -4.77 0.69 13.77
CA ASN A 118 -3.61 1.28 13.13
C ASN A 118 -2.93 0.24 12.24
N SER A 119 -2.61 0.63 11.04
CA SER A 119 -1.89 -0.12 10.03
C SER A 119 -1.48 0.82 8.90
N GLY A 120 -0.77 0.33 7.90
CA GLY A 120 -0.36 1.19 6.77
C GLY A 120 0.17 0.40 5.57
N ILE A 121 0.51 1.16 4.55
CA ILE A 121 1.29 0.67 3.41
C ILE A 121 2.58 1.50 3.34
N MET A 122 3.70 0.79 3.36
CA MET A 122 5.03 1.37 3.18
C MET A 122 5.28 1.61 1.70
N LEU A 123 5.73 2.82 1.35
CA LEU A 123 6.13 3.26 0.01
C LEU A 123 7.62 3.57 0.04
N HIS A 124 8.34 3.36 -1.06
CA HIS A 124 9.78 3.56 -1.11
C HIS A 124 10.53 2.86 0.03
N SER A 125 9.99 1.74 0.49
CA SER A 125 10.57 0.98 1.59
C SER A 125 11.89 0.34 1.21
N GLN A 126 12.79 0.20 2.18
CA GLN A 126 13.87 -0.77 2.09
C GLN A 126 13.30 -2.17 1.80
N SER A 127 14.11 -3.08 1.26
CA SER A 127 13.66 -4.46 0.99
C SER A 127 13.44 -5.26 2.28
N ALA A 128 12.63 -6.32 2.20
CA ALA A 128 12.42 -7.26 3.31
C ALA A 128 13.74 -7.85 3.84
N GLU A 129 14.64 -8.19 2.92
CA GLU A 129 15.96 -8.79 3.23
C GLU A 129 16.89 -7.82 3.94
N SER A 130 16.79 -6.50 3.66
CA SER A 130 17.65 -5.49 4.24
C SER A 130 17.25 -5.05 5.63
N ASN A 131 16.09 -5.51 6.14
CA ASN A 131 15.69 -5.23 7.51
C ASN A 131 16.60 -5.97 8.48
N SER A 132 17.08 -5.26 9.48
CA SER A 132 17.80 -5.86 10.61
C SER A 132 16.91 -6.85 11.36
N HIS A 133 17.51 -7.82 12.04
CA HIS A 133 16.74 -8.88 12.71
C HIS A 133 15.69 -8.33 13.68
N GLY A 134 16.06 -7.38 14.53
CA GLY A 134 15.18 -6.77 15.53
C GLY A 134 14.46 -5.48 15.08
N GLN A 135 14.52 -5.11 13.82
CA GLN A 135 13.92 -3.88 13.32
C GLN A 135 12.39 -4.01 13.27
N PHE A 136 11.68 -3.06 13.93
CA PHE A 136 10.23 -3.05 13.98
C PHE A 136 9.59 -2.42 12.76
N PHE A 137 10.15 -1.30 12.26
CA PHE A 137 9.64 -0.57 11.11
C PHE A 137 10.74 -0.41 10.06
N PRO A 138 10.46 -0.65 8.78
CA PRO A 138 11.43 -0.39 7.72
C PRO A 138 11.63 1.11 7.51
N VAL A 139 12.81 1.50 7.07
CA VAL A 139 13.03 2.84 6.55
C VAL A 139 12.17 3.01 5.30
N SER A 140 11.15 3.88 5.38
CA SER A 140 10.10 4.01 4.35
C SER A 140 9.29 5.28 4.53
N ILE A 141 8.38 5.54 3.60
CA ILE A 141 7.26 6.46 3.75
C ILE A 141 5.99 5.62 3.93
N GLU A 142 5.25 5.85 5.00
CA GLU A 142 4.02 5.11 5.29
C GLU A 142 2.79 5.94 4.94
N ILE A 143 1.86 5.38 4.14
CA ILE A 143 0.48 5.84 4.17
C ILE A 143 -0.22 5.14 5.33
N GLN A 144 -0.45 5.87 6.42
CA GLN A 144 -1.03 5.34 7.64
C GLN A 144 -2.55 5.28 7.58
N PHE A 145 -3.10 4.17 8.02
CA PHE A 145 -4.55 3.96 8.17
C PHE A 145 -4.92 3.99 9.65
N LEU A 146 -5.86 4.88 9.99
CA LEU A 146 -6.46 4.92 11.31
C LEU A 146 -7.95 4.64 11.21
N GLY A 147 -8.45 3.69 12.02
CA GLY A 147 -9.88 3.48 12.19
C GLY A 147 -10.42 4.25 13.38
N GLY A 148 -11.66 4.75 13.28
CA GLY A 148 -12.30 5.53 14.33
C GLY A 148 -12.57 4.72 15.60
N LEU A 149 -12.39 5.37 16.76
CA LEU A 149 -12.64 4.81 18.09
C LEU A 149 -13.94 5.34 18.72
N GLY A 150 -14.73 6.09 17.97
CA GLY A 150 -16.06 6.54 18.38
C GLY A 150 -16.12 7.89 19.10
N THR A 151 -14.99 8.45 19.53
CA THR A 151 -14.98 9.62 20.42
C THR A 151 -14.23 10.84 19.92
N VAL A 152 -13.24 10.66 19.07
CA VAL A 152 -12.38 11.73 18.55
C VAL A 152 -12.15 11.53 17.05
N ASP A 153 -11.85 12.63 16.37
CA ASP A 153 -11.43 12.55 14.97
C ASP A 153 -10.08 11.84 14.87
N ARG A 154 -10.03 10.92 13.92
CA ARG A 154 -8.87 10.09 13.63
C ARG A 154 -8.76 9.93 12.12
N PRO A 155 -8.22 10.94 11.41
CA PRO A 155 -8.13 10.92 9.97
C PRO A 155 -7.29 9.73 9.50
N THR A 156 -7.63 9.19 8.33
CA THR A 156 -6.89 8.11 7.70
C THR A 156 -6.16 8.60 6.45
N GLY A 157 -5.16 7.84 5.97
CA GLY A 157 -4.35 8.28 4.83
C GLY A 157 -3.32 9.36 5.21
N ASN A 158 -2.93 9.39 6.48
CA ASN A 158 -1.84 10.23 6.99
C ASN A 158 -0.51 9.82 6.35
N VAL A 159 0.54 10.61 6.53
CA VAL A 159 1.91 10.17 6.27
C VAL A 159 2.64 9.97 7.58
N CYS A 160 3.25 8.80 7.77
CA CYS A 160 4.25 8.57 8.81
C CYS A 160 5.60 8.24 8.17
N THR A 161 6.67 8.59 8.85
CA THR A 161 8.02 8.66 8.30
C THR A 161 9.04 7.90 9.15
N PRO A 162 8.96 6.55 9.21
CA PRO A 162 9.95 5.79 9.95
C PRO A 162 11.34 5.90 9.30
N GLY A 163 12.26 6.61 9.95
CA GLY A 163 13.62 6.86 9.44
C GLY A 163 13.70 7.77 8.21
N THR A 164 12.65 8.53 7.94
CA THR A 164 12.52 9.40 6.76
C THR A 164 11.90 10.74 7.11
N ALA A 165 11.90 11.67 6.18
CA ALA A 165 11.21 12.94 6.26
C ALA A 165 10.61 13.31 4.89
N VAL A 166 9.71 14.26 4.86
CA VAL A 166 9.08 14.77 3.65
C VAL A 166 9.12 16.30 3.62
N GLU A 167 9.03 16.88 2.43
CA GLU A 167 8.88 18.32 2.29
C GLU A 167 7.40 18.71 2.28
N MET A 168 7.02 19.56 3.24
CA MET A 168 5.71 20.20 3.34
C MET A 168 5.88 21.72 3.25
N PHE A 169 5.05 22.36 2.43
CA PHE A 169 5.01 23.84 2.30
C PHE A 169 6.37 24.50 2.01
N GLY A 170 7.27 23.78 1.31
CA GLY A 170 8.58 24.28 0.91
C GLY A 170 9.71 24.13 1.95
N ALA A 171 9.47 23.37 3.01
CA ALA A 171 10.46 23.01 4.01
C ALA A 171 10.39 21.53 4.37
N VAL A 172 11.52 20.94 4.77
CA VAL A 172 11.55 19.56 5.28
C VAL A 172 10.84 19.53 6.63
N ASP A 173 9.84 18.65 6.73
CA ASP A 173 9.13 18.36 7.96
C ASP A 173 9.66 17.04 8.54
N TYR A 174 10.23 17.11 9.73
CA TYR A 174 10.80 15.98 10.46
C TYR A 174 9.80 15.34 11.45
N SER A 175 8.54 15.71 11.40
CA SER A 175 7.50 15.07 12.23
C SER A 175 7.37 13.61 11.87
N HIS A 176 7.14 12.75 12.89
CA HIS A 176 6.94 11.33 12.63
C HIS A 176 5.66 11.05 11.84
N CYS A 177 4.55 11.68 12.22
CA CYS A 177 3.30 11.57 11.47
C CYS A 177 2.67 12.96 11.22
N ILE A 178 2.09 13.12 10.04
CA ILE A 178 1.38 14.33 9.60
C ILE A 178 -0.02 13.90 9.17
N ASP A 179 -1.02 14.49 9.78
CA ASP A 179 -2.42 14.17 9.51
C ASP A 179 -2.86 14.61 8.12
N SER A 180 -3.69 13.79 7.51
CA SER A 180 -4.40 14.10 6.28
C SER A 180 -5.67 14.92 6.54
N SER A 181 -6.32 15.38 5.48
CA SER A 181 -7.65 16.00 5.56
C SER A 181 -8.80 15.00 5.44
N ALA A 182 -8.54 13.70 5.46
CA ALA A 182 -9.59 12.69 5.36
C ALA A 182 -10.47 12.67 6.63
N LYS A 183 -11.71 12.22 6.44
CA LYS A 183 -12.60 11.99 7.57
C LYS A 183 -12.21 10.71 8.34
N THR A 184 -12.80 10.54 9.51
CA THR A 184 -12.72 9.33 10.32
C THR A 184 -13.71 8.27 9.83
N TYR A 185 -13.25 7.03 9.69
CA TYR A 185 -14.08 5.86 9.33
C TYR A 185 -14.26 4.96 10.56
N HIS A 186 -15.50 4.76 10.97
CA HIS A 186 -15.83 3.98 12.16
C HIS A 186 -16.29 2.57 11.81
N GLY A 187 -16.07 1.61 12.73
CA GLY A 187 -16.50 0.22 12.58
C GLY A 187 -15.71 -0.54 11.51
N ASP A 188 -16.23 -1.69 11.14
CA ASP A 188 -15.56 -2.64 10.22
C ASP A 188 -16.00 -2.41 8.79
N GLN A 189 -15.84 -1.19 8.28
CA GLN A 189 -16.20 -0.85 6.91
C GLN A 189 -14.98 -0.88 5.97
N TRP A 190 -15.22 -1.19 4.71
CA TRP A 190 -14.22 -1.06 3.67
C TRP A 190 -13.94 0.41 3.38
N VAL A 191 -12.67 0.74 3.21
CA VAL A 191 -12.20 2.07 2.81
C VAL A 191 -11.34 1.89 1.57
N HIS A 192 -11.63 2.68 0.53
CA HIS A 192 -10.83 2.72 -0.69
C HIS A 192 -9.71 3.73 -0.55
N GLY A 193 -8.48 3.32 -0.87
CA GLY A 193 -7.31 4.17 -0.91
C GLY A 193 -6.59 4.11 -2.25
N GLU A 194 -6.03 5.26 -2.65
CA GLU A 194 -5.08 5.34 -3.77
C GLU A 194 -3.88 6.18 -3.39
N VAL A 195 -2.73 5.87 -3.97
CA VAL A 195 -1.56 6.74 -3.94
C VAL A 195 -1.01 6.96 -5.35
N LEU A 196 -0.60 8.19 -5.63
CA LEU A 196 0.20 8.53 -6.81
C LEU A 196 1.61 8.84 -6.35
N VAL A 197 2.57 8.01 -6.76
CA VAL A 197 3.99 8.16 -6.47
C VAL A 197 4.70 8.59 -7.74
N LEU A 198 5.39 9.72 -7.70
CA LEU A 198 6.17 10.27 -8.80
C LEU A 198 7.66 10.28 -8.42
N GLY A 199 8.24 9.10 -8.24
CA GLY A 199 9.62 8.93 -7.82
C GLY A 199 9.94 9.72 -6.56
N GLY A 200 11.03 10.47 -6.58
CA GLY A 200 11.40 11.40 -5.50
C GLY A 200 10.75 12.78 -5.57
N GLU A 201 9.89 13.05 -6.57
CA GLU A 201 9.34 14.38 -6.78
C GLU A 201 8.15 14.68 -5.85
N SER A 202 7.17 13.78 -5.81
CA SER A 202 5.99 13.94 -4.96
C SER A 202 5.21 12.64 -4.76
N ILE A 203 4.50 12.59 -3.62
CA ILE A 203 3.54 11.54 -3.31
C ILE A 203 2.21 12.20 -2.95
N SER A 204 1.10 11.64 -3.44
CA SER A 204 -0.25 12.13 -3.18
C SER A 204 -1.13 10.98 -2.70
N HIS A 205 -1.83 11.17 -1.57
CA HIS A 205 -2.75 10.21 -0.99
C HIS A 205 -4.19 10.58 -1.32
N TYR A 206 -4.97 9.59 -1.70
CA TYR A 206 -6.40 9.73 -1.95
C TYR A 206 -7.16 8.71 -1.11
N ILE A 207 -8.22 9.15 -0.47
CA ILE A 207 -9.18 8.31 0.27
C ILE A 207 -10.56 8.55 -0.33
N GLU A 208 -11.25 7.47 -0.73
CA GLU A 208 -12.55 7.52 -1.42
C GLU A 208 -12.54 8.48 -2.63
N ASN A 209 -11.43 8.44 -3.40
CA ASN A 209 -11.14 9.27 -4.57
C ASN A 209 -10.90 10.78 -4.28
N GLU A 210 -10.86 11.20 -3.02
CA GLU A 210 -10.55 12.58 -2.63
C GLU A 210 -9.05 12.72 -2.30
N LEU A 211 -8.38 13.73 -2.86
CA LEU A 211 -7.00 14.07 -2.48
C LEU A 211 -6.98 14.57 -1.04
N VAL A 212 -6.33 13.82 -0.14
CA VAL A 212 -6.34 14.14 1.30
C VAL A 212 -4.99 14.58 1.83
N LEU A 213 -3.89 14.25 1.13
CA LEU A 213 -2.55 14.69 1.51
C LEU A 213 -1.63 14.69 0.28
N LYS A 214 -0.71 15.65 0.22
CA LYS A 214 0.34 15.71 -0.80
C LYS A 214 1.61 16.32 -0.21
N TYR A 215 2.74 15.71 -0.50
CA TYR A 215 4.08 16.13 -0.08
C TYR A 215 5.11 15.85 -1.18
N LYS A 216 6.34 16.35 -0.97
CA LYS A 216 7.45 16.26 -1.93
C LYS A 216 8.70 15.73 -1.26
N ASN A 217 9.70 15.43 -2.10
CA ASN A 217 11.07 15.13 -1.68
C ASN A 217 11.15 14.19 -0.48
N PRO A 218 10.51 12.98 -0.54
CA PRO A 218 10.69 11.98 0.51
C PRO A 218 12.18 11.67 0.61
N GLN A 219 12.76 11.76 1.83
CA GLN A 219 14.19 11.64 2.03
C GLN A 219 14.54 10.83 3.26
N ILE A 220 15.74 10.28 3.31
CA ILE A 220 16.27 9.53 4.43
C ILE A 220 16.62 10.47 5.60
N GLY A 221 16.34 10.05 6.81
CA GLY A 221 16.58 10.80 8.04
C GLY A 221 15.36 11.60 8.51
N GLY A 222 14.99 11.44 9.75
CA GLY A 222 13.86 12.17 10.35
C GLY A 222 12.77 11.27 10.91
N GLY A 223 11.59 11.85 11.12
CA GLY A 223 10.43 11.14 11.62
C GLY A 223 10.67 10.47 12.96
N PHE A 224 10.45 9.18 13.03
CA PHE A 224 10.57 8.39 14.26
C PHE A 224 11.94 8.51 14.95
N ILE A 225 13.02 8.70 14.18
CA ILE A 225 14.38 8.84 14.73
C ILE A 225 14.78 10.27 15.09
N SER A 226 13.94 11.26 14.77
CA SER A 226 14.24 12.67 15.05
C SER A 226 14.24 12.96 16.54
N LYS A 227 15.28 13.65 16.97
CA LYS A 227 15.34 14.30 18.28
C LYS A 227 15.01 15.80 18.14
N SER A 228 14.86 16.46 19.26
CA SER A 228 14.76 17.92 19.29
C SER A 228 15.98 18.55 18.58
N ARG A 229 15.73 19.56 17.71
CA ARG A 229 16.75 20.27 16.92
C ARG A 229 17.32 19.56 15.70
N GLY A 230 16.63 18.53 15.17
CA GLY A 230 17.02 17.84 13.94
C GLY A 230 18.15 16.81 14.09
N GLU A 231 18.59 16.51 15.30
CA GLU A 231 19.49 15.37 15.55
C GLU A 231 18.75 14.05 15.24
N GLN A 232 19.47 13.09 14.69
CA GLN A 232 18.93 11.79 14.32
C GLN A 232 19.45 10.69 15.28
N ASP A 233 18.59 9.76 15.65
CA ASP A 233 18.96 8.61 16.48
C ASP A 233 18.59 7.30 15.81
N TRP A 234 19.42 6.91 14.86
CA TRP A 234 19.24 5.66 14.12
C TRP A 234 19.22 4.41 15.00
N SER A 235 19.82 4.47 16.21
CA SER A 235 19.76 3.35 17.14
C SER A 235 18.33 3.03 17.61
N SER A 236 17.42 4.02 17.61
CA SER A 236 16.03 3.84 17.99
C SER A 236 15.20 3.03 16.95
N MET A 237 15.70 2.92 15.71
CA MET A 237 15.07 2.10 14.67
C MET A 237 15.33 0.60 14.84
N GLY A 238 16.25 0.20 15.71
CA GLY A 238 16.67 -1.20 15.81
C GLY A 238 17.46 -1.70 14.59
N VAL A 239 18.09 -0.80 13.84
CA VAL A 239 18.94 -1.15 12.69
C VAL A 239 20.34 -1.57 13.16
N ASP A 240 20.89 -2.62 12.56
CA ASP A 240 22.25 -3.12 12.90
C ASP A 240 23.35 -2.34 12.18
N ASN A 241 23.02 -1.60 11.13
CA ASN A 241 23.93 -0.89 10.23
C ASN A 241 23.64 0.62 10.19
N LYS A 242 23.54 1.26 11.35
CA LYS A 242 23.17 2.67 11.46
C LYS A 242 24.09 3.59 10.61
N GLU A 243 25.38 3.28 10.51
CA GLU A 243 26.36 4.04 9.72
C GLU A 243 25.97 4.11 8.24
N TYR A 244 25.34 3.07 7.70
CA TYR A 244 24.81 3.07 6.34
C TYR A 244 23.69 4.10 6.15
N TRP A 245 22.80 4.22 7.14
CA TRP A 245 21.68 5.16 7.09
C TRP A 245 22.13 6.60 7.40
N GLU A 246 23.01 6.77 8.38
CA GLU A 246 23.65 8.06 8.71
C GLU A 246 24.35 8.67 7.49
N ALA A 247 25.06 7.85 6.72
CA ALA A 247 25.74 8.30 5.49
C ALA A 247 24.80 8.74 4.37
N LYS A 248 23.51 8.38 4.46
CA LYS A 248 22.47 8.68 3.46
C LYS A 248 21.47 9.75 3.91
N GLU A 249 21.64 10.33 5.07
CA GLU A 249 20.73 11.38 5.55
C GLU A 249 20.59 12.51 4.54
N GLY A 250 19.33 12.87 4.21
CA GLY A 250 18.98 13.85 3.19
C GLY A 250 18.99 13.31 1.75
N GLU A 251 19.33 12.03 1.52
CA GLU A 251 19.20 11.41 0.20
C GLU A 251 17.72 11.22 -0.14
N VAL A 252 17.29 11.74 -1.30
CA VAL A 252 15.90 11.63 -1.76
C VAL A 252 15.60 10.19 -2.17
N LEU A 253 14.54 9.62 -1.62
CA LEU A 253 14.01 8.32 -2.00
C LEU A 253 13.33 8.42 -3.37
N LYS A 254 13.80 7.66 -4.35
CA LYS A 254 13.28 7.72 -5.74
C LYS A 254 12.56 6.45 -6.15
N GLU A 255 12.85 5.35 -5.47
CA GLU A 255 12.25 4.02 -5.69
C GLU A 255 12.33 3.20 -4.40
N GLY A 256 11.58 2.13 -4.32
CA GLY A 256 11.62 1.19 -3.23
C GLY A 256 10.46 0.21 -3.26
N PHE A 257 10.40 -0.62 -2.24
CA PHE A 257 9.41 -1.67 -2.11
C PHE A 257 8.08 -1.12 -1.55
N ILE A 258 7.01 -1.86 -1.84
CA ILE A 258 5.69 -1.65 -1.25
C ILE A 258 5.48 -2.73 -0.21
N ALA A 259 5.10 -2.35 1.03
CA ALA A 259 4.83 -3.33 2.07
C ALA A 259 3.55 -2.98 2.85
N LEU A 260 2.79 -4.01 3.23
CA LEU A 260 1.62 -3.89 4.10
C LEU A 260 2.05 -4.09 5.54
N GLN A 261 1.52 -3.30 6.47
CA GLN A 261 1.93 -3.35 7.88
C GLN A 261 1.01 -4.25 8.71
N ALA A 262 1.62 -5.05 9.59
CA ALA A 262 0.96 -5.82 10.66
C ALA A 262 1.36 -5.24 12.02
N GLU A 263 0.41 -4.56 12.70
CA GLU A 263 0.68 -3.72 13.86
C GLU A 263 -0.31 -3.97 15.02
N SER A 264 -0.60 -5.23 15.32
CA SER A 264 -1.42 -5.71 16.46
C SER A 264 -2.94 -5.64 16.30
N HIS A 265 -3.49 -4.83 15.40
CA HIS A 265 -4.95 -4.83 15.15
C HIS A 265 -5.24 -5.58 13.85
N PRO A 266 -6.24 -6.48 13.84
CA PRO A 266 -6.58 -7.23 12.63
C PRO A 266 -7.06 -6.33 11.49
N ILE A 267 -6.58 -6.63 10.27
CA ILE A 267 -6.92 -5.88 9.06
C ILE A 267 -6.99 -6.80 7.84
N ASP A 268 -7.93 -6.55 6.96
CA ASP A 268 -8.07 -7.17 5.65
C ASP A 268 -7.66 -6.21 4.55
N PHE A 269 -7.00 -6.73 3.50
CA PHE A 269 -6.70 -6.03 2.25
C PHE A 269 -7.25 -6.80 1.06
N LYS A 270 -7.72 -6.07 0.05
CA LYS A 270 -8.09 -6.62 -1.26
C LYS A 270 -7.90 -5.60 -2.37
N ASN A 271 -8.08 -6.01 -3.62
CA ASN A 271 -8.02 -5.13 -4.79
C ASN A 271 -6.70 -4.33 -4.89
N ILE A 272 -5.59 -4.92 -4.43
CA ILE A 272 -4.27 -4.29 -4.47
C ILE A 272 -3.78 -4.32 -5.92
N GLN A 273 -3.83 -3.16 -6.60
CA GLN A 273 -3.50 -3.04 -8.02
C GLN A 273 -2.57 -1.86 -8.25
N LEU A 274 -1.59 -2.05 -9.13
CA LEU A 274 -0.58 -1.06 -9.48
C LEU A 274 -0.63 -0.74 -10.97
N LEU A 275 -0.61 0.53 -11.31
CA LEU A 275 -0.34 1.04 -12.66
C LEU A 275 1.08 1.60 -12.68
N ASN A 276 1.98 0.90 -13.34
CA ASN A 276 3.34 1.41 -13.54
C ASN A 276 3.31 2.58 -14.53
N LEU A 277 3.92 3.71 -14.16
CA LEU A 277 3.99 4.91 -14.98
C LEU A 277 5.36 5.08 -15.65
N SER A 278 6.22 4.05 -15.56
CA SER A 278 7.52 3.99 -16.26
C SER A 278 7.50 2.85 -17.27
N GLY A 279 7.85 3.14 -18.53
CA GLY A 279 7.85 2.13 -19.58
C GLY A 279 8.30 2.65 -20.95
N CYS A 280 8.03 1.88 -21.99
CA CYS A 280 8.43 2.23 -23.34
C CYS A 280 7.63 3.43 -23.87
N MET A 281 8.31 4.54 -24.12
CA MET A 281 7.72 5.76 -24.70
C MET A 281 8.06 5.95 -26.21
N ASP A 282 8.69 4.95 -26.85
CA ASP A 282 8.89 4.97 -28.30
C ASP A 282 7.59 4.57 -29.02
N ARG A 283 7.03 5.52 -29.79
CA ARG A 283 5.78 5.29 -30.56
C ARG A 283 5.87 4.19 -31.62
N LYS A 284 7.08 3.74 -31.97
CA LYS A 284 7.29 2.63 -32.92
C LYS A 284 7.22 1.26 -32.22
N ALA A 285 7.32 1.21 -30.93
CA ALA A 285 7.27 -0.03 -30.16
C ALA A 285 5.82 -0.54 -30.02
N LYS A 286 5.66 -1.86 -30.02
CA LYS A 286 4.34 -2.52 -29.87
C LYS A 286 3.70 -2.29 -28.50
N ASN A 287 4.51 -2.02 -27.49
CA ASN A 287 4.08 -1.79 -26.11
C ASN A 287 4.19 -0.33 -25.66
N TYR A 288 4.18 0.61 -26.62
CA TYR A 288 4.06 2.03 -26.33
C TYR A 288 2.75 2.34 -25.61
N LYS A 289 2.81 3.17 -24.54
CA LYS A 289 1.62 3.65 -23.83
C LYS A 289 1.70 5.17 -23.64
N THR A 290 0.57 5.83 -23.78
CA THR A 290 0.47 7.30 -23.64
C THR A 290 0.53 7.76 -22.18
N TYR A 291 0.23 6.89 -21.22
CA TYR A 291 0.20 7.20 -19.78
C TYR A 291 1.56 7.05 -19.08
N PHE A 292 2.60 6.55 -19.75
CA PHE A 292 3.93 6.53 -19.18
C PHE A 292 4.46 7.96 -19.01
N LEU A 293 5.05 8.23 -17.86
CA LEU A 293 5.65 9.53 -17.52
C LEU A 293 7.17 9.50 -17.64
N ILE A 294 7.77 8.33 -17.39
CA ILE A 294 9.22 8.13 -17.41
C ILE A 294 9.57 7.08 -18.47
N PRO A 295 10.48 7.42 -19.41
CA PRO A 295 10.90 6.48 -20.42
C PRO A 295 11.80 5.37 -19.84
N ASP A 296 11.49 4.14 -20.20
CA ASP A 296 12.36 2.97 -20.02
C ASP A 296 12.52 2.26 -21.35
N SER A 297 13.58 2.63 -22.07
CA SER A 297 13.85 2.08 -23.40
C SER A 297 14.21 0.59 -23.39
N SER A 298 14.67 0.06 -22.26
CA SER A 298 14.98 -1.37 -22.08
C SER A 298 13.73 -2.26 -22.18
N LYS A 299 12.56 -1.68 -21.94
CA LYS A 299 11.27 -2.36 -22.00
C LYS A 299 10.60 -2.28 -23.38
N CYS A 300 11.19 -1.62 -24.38
CA CYS A 300 10.59 -1.50 -25.69
C CYS A 300 10.60 -2.83 -26.46
N ILE A 301 9.44 -3.19 -27.03
CA ILE A 301 9.24 -4.38 -27.86
C ILE A 301 8.94 -3.93 -29.28
N TYR A 302 9.78 -4.33 -30.25
CA TYR A 302 9.66 -3.98 -31.66
C TYR A 302 9.11 -5.11 -32.53
#